data_d176b1c21289fdd8a0c6478829c5174d
#
_entry.id   d176b1c21289fdd8a0c6478829c5174d
#
_cell.length_a   1.000
_cell.length_b   1.000
_cell.length_c   1.000
_cell.angle_alpha   90.00
_cell.angle_beta   90.00
_cell.angle_gamma   90.00
#
_symmetry.space_group_name_H-M   'P 1'
#
loop_
_entity.id
_entity.type
_entity.pdbx_description
1 polymer ?
#
loop_
_entity_poly.entity_id
_entity_poly.type
_entity_poly.pdbx_seq_one_letter_code
_entity_poly.pdbx_strand_id
1 'polypeptide(L)'
;TILNNGFGGHRIEGIGDKHIPWIHNVKNTDMAIAIDDEDSQRLLRLFNTKDGQKYLREELKLSDELIEKLTWLGISGIANVLCCIKMAKYYELTEDDVLCTVLTDSAVMYGSRIEELNEMHGAYSEAEARLDHNLHMLGLKTDNMLELTYNDRKRIHNLKYYTWVEQQARD
;
A
#
# COMPACT_ATOMS: atom_id res chain seq x y z
N THR A 1 10.12 -4.41 5.42
CA THR A 1 10.44 -4.46 6.86
C THR A 1 10.20 -5.85 7.44
N ILE A 2 8.93 -6.27 7.59
CA ILE A 2 8.59 -7.59 8.17
C ILE A 2 9.09 -8.76 7.33
N LEU A 3 9.12 -8.63 6.02
CA LEU A 3 9.60 -9.69 5.12
C LEU A 3 11.03 -10.11 5.40
N ASN A 4 11.93 -9.15 5.62
CA ASN A 4 13.36 -9.42 5.72
C ASN A 4 13.96 -9.02 7.07
N ASN A 5 14.09 -7.74 7.36
CA ASN A 5 14.97 -7.21 8.40
C ASN A 5 14.26 -6.62 9.62
N GLY A 6 12.94 -6.54 9.62
CA GLY A 6 12.18 -5.86 10.68
C GLY A 6 12.39 -4.34 10.74
N PHE A 7 13.16 -3.78 9.80
CA PHE A 7 13.50 -2.36 9.72
C PHE A 7 13.72 -1.96 8.26
N GLY A 8 13.25 -0.77 7.88
CA GLY A 8 13.47 -0.20 6.55
C GLY A 8 12.74 1.12 6.39
N GLY A 9 13.33 2.06 5.64
CA GLY A 9 12.68 3.30 5.24
C GLY A 9 11.65 3.05 4.14
N HIS A 10 10.57 3.82 4.12
CA HIS A 10 9.55 3.81 3.08
C HIS A 10 8.89 5.21 2.97
N ARG A 11 8.20 5.44 1.87
CA ARG A 11 7.44 6.67 1.59
C ARG A 11 5.92 6.47 1.71
N ILE A 12 5.46 5.35 2.26
CA ILE A 12 4.05 5.11 2.55
C ILE A 12 3.73 5.76 3.90
N GLU A 13 3.42 7.04 3.88
CA GLU A 13 3.06 7.81 5.05
C GLU A 13 1.73 7.28 5.64
N GLY A 14 1.59 7.38 6.96
CA GLY A 14 0.40 6.90 7.66
C GLY A 14 0.35 5.41 7.97
N ILE A 15 1.21 4.58 7.38
CA ILE A 15 1.19 3.12 7.64
C ILE A 15 1.90 2.74 8.95
N GLY A 16 2.61 3.65 9.58
CA GLY A 16 3.26 3.46 10.87
C GLY A 16 4.78 3.47 10.83
N ASP A 17 5.38 2.84 11.84
CA ASP A 17 6.82 2.84 12.06
C ASP A 17 7.55 1.90 11.08
N LYS A 18 8.81 2.19 10.86
CA LYS A 18 9.77 1.34 10.15
C LYS A 18 10.25 0.13 10.98
N HIS A 19 9.83 0.00 12.23
CA HIS A 19 10.04 -1.17 13.08
C HIS A 19 8.77 -2.01 13.15
N ILE A 20 8.91 -3.28 13.58
CA ILE A 20 7.75 -4.09 13.92
C ILE A 20 7.12 -3.49 15.19
N PRO A 21 5.85 -3.09 15.18
CA PRO A 21 5.21 -2.49 16.33
C PRO A 21 5.24 -3.41 17.56
N TRP A 22 5.43 -2.84 18.75
CA TRP A 22 5.43 -3.61 20.00
C TRP A 22 4.16 -4.44 20.19
N ILE A 23 3.02 -3.85 19.86
CA ILE A 23 1.70 -4.49 19.99
C ILE A 23 1.42 -5.55 18.92
N HIS A 24 2.26 -5.69 17.89
CA HIS A 24 2.04 -6.65 16.81
C HIS A 24 2.03 -8.09 17.34
N ASN A 25 0.92 -8.79 17.11
CA ASN A 25 0.78 -10.19 17.49
C ASN A 25 1.15 -11.12 16.33
N VAL A 26 2.35 -11.65 16.36
CA VAL A 26 2.86 -12.57 15.32
C VAL A 26 2.02 -13.84 15.18
N LYS A 27 1.36 -14.28 16.24
CA LYS A 27 0.51 -15.50 16.20
C LYS A 27 -0.73 -15.31 15.32
N ASN A 28 -1.20 -14.08 15.18
CA ASN A 28 -2.37 -13.72 14.37
C ASN A 28 -1.98 -13.19 12.99
N THR A 29 -0.73 -13.41 12.56
CA THR A 29 -0.23 -12.95 11.28
C THR A 29 0.09 -14.17 10.41
N ASP A 30 -0.62 -14.32 9.32
CA ASP A 30 -0.49 -15.46 8.41
C ASP A 30 0.38 -15.14 7.20
N MET A 31 0.37 -13.88 6.76
CA MET A 31 1.11 -13.44 5.60
C MET A 31 1.71 -12.05 5.80
N ALA A 32 2.89 -11.82 5.28
CA ALA A 32 3.49 -10.50 5.11
C ALA A 32 3.49 -10.13 3.63
N ILE A 33 2.98 -8.92 3.31
CA ILE A 33 2.91 -8.39 1.96
C ILE A 33 3.62 -7.04 1.93
N ALA A 34 4.53 -6.85 0.99
CA ALA A 34 5.14 -5.55 0.74
C ALA A 34 4.55 -4.91 -0.52
N ILE A 35 4.29 -3.62 -0.42
CA ILE A 35 3.90 -2.76 -1.53
C ILE A 35 5.07 -1.82 -1.81
N ASP A 36 5.37 -1.62 -3.09
CA ASP A 36 6.34 -0.63 -3.50
C ASP A 36 5.80 0.78 -3.27
N ASP A 37 6.65 1.66 -2.77
CA ASP A 37 6.32 3.07 -2.58
C ASP A 37 5.83 3.72 -3.86
N GLU A 38 6.44 3.38 -4.99
CA GLU A 38 6.09 3.92 -6.29
C GLU A 38 4.67 3.54 -6.70
N ASP A 39 4.25 2.28 -6.47
CA ASP A 39 2.88 1.83 -6.76
C ASP A 39 1.85 2.72 -6.05
N SER A 40 2.05 2.97 -4.76
CA SER A 40 1.13 3.78 -3.97
C SER A 40 1.11 5.25 -4.41
N GLN A 41 2.27 5.82 -4.74
CA GLN A 41 2.38 7.22 -5.10
C GLN A 41 1.88 7.52 -6.52
N ARG A 42 2.09 6.60 -7.46
CA ARG A 42 1.54 6.70 -8.82
C ARG A 42 0.02 6.67 -8.80
N LEU A 43 -0.57 5.78 -8.02
CA LEU A 43 -2.02 5.71 -7.88
C LEU A 43 -2.58 6.92 -7.11
N LEU A 44 -1.84 7.50 -6.16
CA LEU A 44 -2.25 8.76 -5.53
C LEU A 44 -2.42 9.87 -6.58
N ARG A 45 -1.49 10.02 -7.53
CA ARG A 45 -1.60 10.99 -8.64
C ARG A 45 -2.77 10.64 -9.55
N LEU A 46 -2.93 9.36 -9.93
CA LEU A 46 -4.02 8.90 -10.78
C LEU A 46 -5.40 9.29 -10.22
N PHE A 47 -5.61 9.12 -8.93
CA PHE A 47 -6.91 9.38 -8.30
C PHE A 47 -7.17 10.87 -8.05
N ASN A 48 -6.11 11.70 -7.90
CA ASN A 48 -6.23 13.06 -7.42
C ASN A 48 -5.88 14.15 -8.46
N THR A 49 -5.51 13.79 -9.68
CA THR A 49 -5.25 14.75 -10.74
C THR A 49 -6.42 14.83 -11.72
N LYS A 50 -6.57 15.98 -12.38
CA LYS A 50 -7.66 16.19 -13.37
C LYS A 50 -7.59 15.19 -14.52
N ASP A 51 -6.40 14.97 -15.07
CA ASP A 51 -6.19 14.06 -16.19
C ASP A 51 -6.33 12.60 -15.77
N GLY A 52 -5.93 12.26 -14.55
CA GLY A 52 -6.18 10.95 -13.96
C GLY A 52 -7.68 10.66 -13.82
N GLN A 53 -8.43 11.58 -13.22
CA GLN A 53 -9.88 11.43 -13.06
C GLN A 53 -10.61 11.42 -14.40
N LYS A 54 -10.13 12.20 -15.38
CA LYS A 54 -10.66 12.15 -16.75
C LYS A 54 -10.45 10.77 -17.37
N TYR A 55 -9.25 10.21 -17.26
CA TYR A 55 -8.96 8.86 -17.72
C TYR A 55 -9.86 7.81 -17.07
N LEU A 56 -10.04 7.87 -15.74
CA LEU A 56 -10.91 6.96 -15.00
C LEU A 56 -12.37 7.03 -15.49
N ARG A 57 -12.86 8.23 -15.79
CA ARG A 57 -14.22 8.46 -16.27
C ARG A 57 -14.39 8.02 -17.73
N GLU A 58 -13.51 8.49 -18.60
CA GLU A 58 -13.71 8.35 -20.05
C GLU A 58 -13.26 7.00 -20.59
N GLU A 59 -12.17 6.44 -20.08
CA GLU A 59 -11.61 5.18 -20.55
C GLU A 59 -12.15 3.98 -19.73
N LEU A 60 -12.11 4.08 -18.39
CA LEU A 60 -12.56 2.99 -17.53
C LEU A 60 -14.06 3.03 -17.23
N LYS A 61 -14.78 4.08 -17.65
CA LYS A 61 -16.23 4.25 -17.46
C LYS A 61 -16.66 4.18 -15.99
N LEU A 62 -15.79 4.62 -15.08
CA LEU A 62 -16.14 4.70 -13.66
C LEU A 62 -17.16 5.83 -13.43
N SER A 63 -18.05 5.61 -12.47
CA SER A 63 -19.01 6.65 -12.05
C SER A 63 -18.30 7.78 -11.33
N ASP A 64 -18.85 9.00 -11.43
CA ASP A 64 -18.33 10.17 -10.70
C ASP A 64 -18.32 9.94 -9.19
N GLU A 65 -19.32 9.23 -8.65
CA GLU A 65 -19.38 8.85 -7.23
C GLU A 65 -18.18 7.99 -6.83
N LEU A 66 -17.80 7.00 -7.64
CA LEU A 66 -16.64 6.15 -7.35
C LEU A 66 -15.33 6.94 -7.46
N ILE A 67 -15.19 7.79 -8.50
CA ILE A 67 -14.02 8.64 -8.68
C ILE A 67 -13.85 9.57 -7.48
N GLU A 68 -14.92 10.18 -6.98
CA GLU A 68 -14.88 10.99 -5.76
C GLU A 68 -14.40 10.19 -4.55
N LYS A 69 -14.93 8.97 -4.35
CA LYS A 69 -14.51 8.09 -3.25
C LYS A 69 -13.05 7.68 -3.33
N LEU A 70 -12.46 7.53 -4.53
CA LEU A 70 -11.03 7.23 -4.68
C LEU A 70 -10.14 8.34 -4.12
N THR A 71 -10.59 9.60 -4.11
CA THR A 71 -9.84 10.71 -3.50
C THR A 71 -9.81 10.66 -1.96
N TRP A 72 -10.64 9.80 -1.34
CA TRP A 72 -10.62 9.59 0.10
C TRP A 72 -9.52 8.62 0.55
N LEU A 73 -8.85 7.98 -0.40
CA LEU A 73 -7.75 7.07 -0.11
C LEU A 73 -6.45 7.86 0.06
N GLY A 74 -5.94 7.92 1.27
CA GLY A 74 -4.56 8.35 1.53
C GLY A 74 -3.55 7.30 1.07
N ILE A 75 -2.26 7.60 1.20
CA ILE A 75 -1.17 6.73 0.71
C ILE A 75 -1.24 5.34 1.34
N SER A 76 -1.45 5.28 2.66
CA SER A 76 -1.57 3.99 3.36
C SER A 76 -2.84 3.23 2.98
N GLY A 77 -3.94 3.94 2.73
CA GLY A 77 -5.18 3.34 2.23
C GLY A 77 -5.00 2.70 0.86
N ILE A 78 -4.32 3.38 -0.06
CA ILE A 78 -3.95 2.84 -1.38
C ILE A 78 -3.06 1.59 -1.21
N ALA A 79 -2.02 1.65 -0.37
CA ALA A 79 -1.16 0.50 -0.11
C ALA A 79 -1.94 -0.70 0.43
N ASN A 80 -2.89 -0.48 1.35
CA ASN A 80 -3.74 -1.52 1.89
C ASN A 80 -4.66 -2.15 0.82
N VAL A 81 -5.22 -1.34 -0.08
CA VAL A 81 -6.00 -1.86 -1.23
C VAL A 81 -5.12 -2.69 -2.15
N LEU A 82 -3.90 -2.25 -2.44
CA LEU A 82 -2.93 -3.02 -3.24
C LEU A 82 -2.56 -4.34 -2.55
N CYS A 83 -2.41 -4.37 -1.22
CA CYS A 83 -2.24 -5.62 -0.46
C CYS A 83 -3.43 -6.58 -0.68
N CYS A 84 -4.66 -6.07 -0.63
CA CYS A 84 -5.85 -6.87 -0.89
C CYS A 84 -5.84 -7.44 -2.32
N ILE A 85 -5.46 -6.63 -3.32
CA ILE A 85 -5.35 -7.09 -4.71
C ILE A 85 -4.29 -8.18 -4.85
N LYS A 86 -3.10 -8.01 -4.25
CA LYS A 86 -2.05 -9.06 -4.25
C LYS A 86 -2.54 -10.34 -3.59
N MET A 87 -3.22 -10.23 -2.45
CA MET A 87 -3.77 -11.37 -1.72
C MET A 87 -4.84 -12.10 -2.54
N ALA A 88 -5.76 -11.34 -3.17
CA ALA A 88 -6.78 -11.92 -4.03
C ALA A 88 -6.17 -12.66 -5.22
N LYS A 89 -5.17 -12.09 -5.88
CA LYS A 89 -4.43 -12.75 -6.97
C LYS A 89 -3.68 -14.01 -6.50
N TYR A 90 -3.06 -13.94 -5.33
CA TYR A 90 -2.25 -15.04 -4.80
C TYR A 90 -3.09 -16.27 -4.41
N TYR A 91 -4.22 -16.04 -3.76
CA TYR A 91 -5.14 -17.09 -3.35
C TYR A 91 -6.22 -17.41 -4.39
N GLU A 92 -6.16 -16.78 -5.57
CA GLU A 92 -7.17 -16.96 -6.63
C GLU A 92 -8.61 -16.74 -6.11
N LEU A 93 -8.79 -15.70 -5.27
CA LEU A 93 -10.07 -15.39 -4.66
C LEU A 93 -11.10 -15.01 -5.71
N THR A 94 -12.35 -15.35 -5.43
CA THR A 94 -13.51 -15.16 -6.31
C THR A 94 -14.50 -14.13 -5.72
N GLU A 95 -15.62 -13.94 -6.37
CA GLU A 95 -16.70 -13.06 -5.91
C GLU A 95 -17.39 -13.53 -4.61
N ASP A 96 -17.18 -14.80 -4.24
CA ASP A 96 -17.71 -15.39 -3.00
C ASP A 96 -16.81 -15.08 -1.78
N ASP A 97 -15.60 -14.53 -2.00
CA ASP A 97 -14.63 -14.24 -0.96
C ASP A 97 -14.72 -12.78 -0.53
N VAL A 98 -14.46 -12.51 0.74
CA VAL A 98 -14.50 -11.15 1.31
C VAL A 98 -13.14 -10.78 1.91
N LEU A 99 -12.56 -9.69 1.44
CA LEU A 99 -11.38 -9.07 2.03
C LEU A 99 -11.77 -7.79 2.77
N CYS A 100 -11.36 -7.69 4.03
CA CYS A 100 -11.53 -6.48 4.83
C CYS A 100 -10.18 -5.78 5.02
N THR A 101 -10.16 -4.46 4.89
CA THR A 101 -8.96 -3.66 5.14
C THR A 101 -9.30 -2.38 5.89
N VAL A 102 -8.27 -1.67 6.35
CA VAL A 102 -8.42 -0.42 7.09
C VAL A 102 -7.99 0.75 6.19
N LEU A 103 -8.83 1.76 6.09
CA LEU A 103 -8.55 3.03 5.42
C LEU A 103 -8.45 4.11 6.50
N THR A 104 -7.25 4.66 6.70
CA THR A 104 -6.94 5.49 7.88
C THR A 104 -7.06 6.98 7.63
N ASP A 105 -6.62 7.45 6.48
CA ASP A 105 -6.51 8.86 6.14
C ASP A 105 -6.97 9.15 4.71
N SER A 106 -7.05 10.42 4.37
CA SER A 106 -7.51 10.89 3.07
C SER A 106 -6.41 11.56 2.28
N ALA A 107 -6.49 11.49 0.95
CA ALA A 107 -5.56 12.20 0.05
C ALA A 107 -5.53 13.72 0.27
N VAL A 108 -6.53 14.31 0.91
CA VAL A 108 -6.54 15.74 1.28
C VAL A 108 -5.31 16.13 2.13
N MET A 109 -4.75 15.19 2.89
CA MET A 109 -3.54 15.43 3.69
C MET A 109 -2.25 15.45 2.86
N TYR A 110 -2.28 15.02 1.61
CA TYR A 110 -1.10 14.76 0.78
C TYR A 110 -0.96 15.68 -0.43
N GLY A 111 -1.55 16.89 -0.36
CA GLY A 111 -1.43 17.88 -1.45
C GLY A 111 0.02 18.21 -1.81
N SER A 112 0.87 18.46 -0.79
CA SER A 112 2.29 18.72 -0.99
C SER A 112 3.03 17.53 -1.63
N ARG A 113 2.61 16.30 -1.31
CA ARG A 113 3.20 15.10 -1.92
C ARG A 113 2.87 15.00 -3.40
N ILE A 114 1.66 15.38 -3.80
CA ILE A 114 1.27 15.43 -5.22
C ILE A 114 2.08 16.50 -5.95
N GLU A 115 2.33 17.65 -5.33
CA GLU A 115 3.19 18.70 -5.88
C GLU A 115 4.62 18.22 -6.08
N GLU A 116 5.23 17.60 -5.07
CA GLU A 116 6.57 17.00 -5.17
C GLU A 116 6.65 15.95 -6.29
N LEU A 117 5.63 15.11 -6.43
CA LEU A 117 5.57 14.11 -7.51
C LEU A 117 5.46 14.77 -8.89
N ASN A 118 4.75 15.91 -8.99
CA ASN A 118 4.67 16.68 -10.23
C ASN A 118 6.00 17.38 -10.56
N GLU A 119 6.73 17.85 -9.55
CA GLU A 119 8.08 18.39 -9.76
C GLU A 119 9.07 17.31 -10.21
N MET A 120 8.97 16.11 -9.63
CA MET A 120 9.87 14.99 -9.91
C MET A 120 9.62 14.34 -11.27
N HIS A 121 8.36 14.17 -11.65
CA HIS A 121 7.94 13.41 -12.84
C HIS A 121 7.31 14.27 -13.95
N GLY A 122 7.22 15.59 -13.74
CA GLY A 122 6.50 16.50 -14.64
C GLY A 122 4.99 16.54 -14.42
N ALA A 123 4.31 17.38 -15.19
CA ALA A 123 2.85 17.49 -15.14
C ALA A 123 2.19 16.17 -15.53
N TYR A 124 1.17 15.79 -14.79
CA TYR A 124 0.43 14.56 -15.04
C TYR A 124 -0.39 14.66 -16.33
N SER A 125 -0.43 13.61 -17.12
CA SER A 125 -1.15 13.53 -18.38
C SER A 125 -2.00 12.26 -18.49
N GLU A 126 -2.94 12.22 -19.44
CA GLU A 126 -3.73 11.00 -19.70
C GLU A 126 -2.86 9.81 -20.12
N ALA A 127 -1.73 10.05 -20.79
CA ALA A 127 -0.78 9.00 -21.16
C ALA A 127 -0.15 8.37 -19.91
N GLU A 128 0.23 9.20 -18.94
CA GLU A 128 0.73 8.73 -17.65
C GLU A 128 -0.35 8.02 -16.84
N ALA A 129 -1.59 8.54 -16.84
CA ALA A 129 -2.71 7.90 -16.18
C ALA A 129 -2.94 6.47 -16.70
N ARG A 130 -2.89 6.29 -18.01
CA ARG A 130 -2.97 4.98 -18.66
C ARG A 130 -1.81 4.06 -18.28
N LEU A 131 -0.60 4.62 -18.24
CA LEU A 131 0.61 3.88 -17.86
C LEU A 131 0.54 3.45 -16.41
N ASP A 132 0.22 4.37 -15.49
CA ASP A 132 0.14 4.10 -14.06
C ASP A 132 -0.95 3.06 -13.73
N HIS A 133 -2.13 3.16 -14.34
CA HIS A 133 -3.18 2.16 -14.19
C HIS A 133 -2.71 0.77 -14.66
N ASN A 134 -2.05 0.69 -15.81
CA ASN A 134 -1.60 -0.59 -16.35
C ASN A 134 -0.45 -1.21 -15.56
N LEU A 135 0.52 -0.42 -15.10
CA LEU A 135 1.71 -0.94 -14.41
C LEU A 135 1.45 -1.17 -12.92
N HIS A 136 0.82 -0.21 -12.24
CA HIS A 136 0.74 -0.17 -10.79
C HIS A 136 -0.57 -0.73 -10.22
N MET A 137 -1.56 -1.02 -11.08
CA MET A 137 -2.81 -1.66 -10.66
C MET A 137 -3.03 -2.99 -11.40
N LEU A 138 -3.24 -2.98 -12.72
CA LEU A 138 -3.49 -4.21 -13.48
C LEU A 138 -2.28 -5.14 -13.50
N GLY A 139 -1.09 -4.57 -13.68
CA GLY A 139 0.20 -5.27 -13.70
C GLY A 139 0.76 -5.61 -12.34
N LEU A 140 0.07 -5.29 -11.25
CA LEU A 140 0.51 -5.59 -9.88
C LEU A 140 0.78 -7.09 -9.73
N LYS A 141 2.04 -7.42 -9.39
CA LYS A 141 2.50 -8.81 -9.27
C LYS A 141 2.29 -9.35 -7.87
N THR A 142 2.36 -10.68 -7.74
CA THR A 142 2.34 -11.39 -6.46
C THR A 142 3.75 -11.62 -5.88
N ASP A 143 4.69 -10.76 -6.22
CA ASP A 143 6.02 -10.71 -5.64
C ASP A 143 6.02 -10.05 -4.25
N ASN A 144 7.13 -10.20 -3.53
CA ASN A 144 7.29 -9.63 -2.18
C ASN A 144 6.14 -10.00 -1.22
N MET A 145 5.70 -11.24 -1.30
CA MET A 145 4.72 -11.87 -0.42
C MET A 145 5.34 -13.07 0.27
N LEU A 146 4.98 -13.30 1.53
CA LEU A 146 5.49 -14.43 2.32
C LEU A 146 4.39 -14.96 3.24
N GLU A 147 3.91 -16.18 2.97
CA GLU A 147 3.16 -16.94 3.97
C GLU A 147 4.08 -17.32 5.13
N LEU A 148 3.67 -17.01 6.35
CA LEU A 148 4.52 -17.16 7.51
C LEU A 148 4.49 -18.58 8.06
N THR A 149 5.60 -19.28 7.91
CA THR A 149 5.85 -20.54 8.63
C THR A 149 6.09 -20.27 10.11
N TYR A 150 6.21 -21.33 10.91
CA TYR A 150 6.62 -21.21 12.31
C TYR A 150 7.98 -20.49 12.46
N ASN A 151 8.94 -20.80 11.60
CA ASN A 151 10.26 -20.19 11.64
C ASN A 151 10.22 -18.70 11.27
N ASP A 152 9.36 -18.31 10.33
CA ASP A 152 9.18 -16.90 9.96
C ASP A 152 8.54 -16.11 11.10
N ARG A 153 7.50 -16.65 11.72
CA ARG A 153 6.87 -16.04 12.91
C ARG A 153 7.86 -15.91 14.06
N LYS A 154 8.68 -16.93 14.30
CA LYS A 154 9.73 -16.90 15.32
C LYS A 154 10.77 -15.82 15.00
N ARG A 155 11.19 -15.69 13.75
CA ARG A 155 12.12 -14.64 13.30
C ARG A 155 11.55 -13.24 13.55
N ILE A 156 10.29 -13.00 13.17
CA ILE A 156 9.61 -11.71 13.38
C ILE A 156 9.48 -11.41 14.89
N HIS A 157 9.13 -12.41 15.69
CA HIS A 157 9.05 -12.27 17.14
C HIS A 157 10.40 -11.91 17.76
N ASN A 158 11.47 -12.57 17.35
CA ASN A 158 12.81 -12.30 17.83
C ASN A 158 13.31 -10.91 17.45
N LEU A 159 13.01 -10.44 16.21
CA LEU A 159 13.32 -9.07 15.79
C LEU A 159 12.56 -8.03 16.63
N LYS A 160 11.29 -8.28 16.91
CA LYS A 160 10.48 -7.42 17.78
C LYS A 160 11.04 -7.38 19.20
N TYR A 161 11.34 -8.53 19.78
CA TYR A 161 11.94 -8.66 21.11
C TYR A 161 13.28 -7.91 21.19
N TYR A 162 14.18 -8.16 20.24
CA TYR A 162 15.48 -7.50 20.17
C TYR A 162 15.35 -5.97 20.08
N THR A 163 14.49 -5.49 19.22
CA THR A 163 14.28 -4.04 19.01
C THR A 163 13.74 -3.36 20.27
N TRP A 164 12.72 -3.93 20.89
CA TRP A 164 11.99 -3.25 21.96
C TRP A 164 12.53 -3.57 23.35
N VAL A 165 12.90 -4.81 23.62
CA VAL A 165 13.39 -5.21 24.94
C VAL A 165 14.88 -4.97 25.07
N GLU A 166 15.70 -5.51 24.16
CA GLU A 166 17.15 -5.40 24.30
C GLU A 166 17.71 -4.02 23.94
N GLN A 167 17.25 -3.42 22.82
CA GLN A 167 17.77 -2.12 22.39
C GLN A 167 17.11 -0.92 23.07
N GLN A 168 15.81 -0.99 23.37
CA GLN A 168 15.07 0.14 23.91
C GLN A 168 14.63 -0.05 25.36
N ALA A 169 15.04 -1.14 26.01
CA ALA A 169 14.74 -1.45 27.40
C ALA A 169 13.24 -1.33 27.78
N ARG A 170 12.37 -1.81 26.89
CA ARG A 170 10.94 -1.91 27.17
C ARG A 170 10.64 -3.26 27.84
N ASP A 171 9.93 -3.22 28.96
CA ASP A 171 9.51 -4.42 29.71
C ASP A 171 8.26 -5.08 29.09
#